data_ad0fb667b63e65ba9871230004b1e6f9
#
_entry.id   ad0fb667b63e65ba9871230004b1e6f9
#
_cell.length_a   1.000
_cell.length_b   1.000
_cell.length_c   1.000
_cell.angle_alpha   90.00
_cell.angle_beta   90.00
_cell.angle_gamma   90.00
#
_symmetry.space_group_name_H-M   'P 1'
#
loop_
_entity.id
_entity.type
_entity.pdbx_description
1 polymer ?
#
loop_
_entity_poly.entity_id
_entity_poly.type
_entity_poly.pdbx_seq_one_letter_code
_entity_poly.pdbx_strand_id
1 'polypeptide(L)'
;MQAIREELEDCYKMGSRFVDFEGGELYLWKDQTADGKTLDINDVIDMAHEIGFWNVTITTNAQLPFVGTHADQVWVSMDGVGEWHDEIRGKGAFERLKKHIAQYGAAQKKVMGHKAPLCVNMVVNCLNYKNLEGSLEFVRSNPHIDQISVNFHTPFAETEELFLDPDIRNALIDKLLKYKQKGYPIMNSYSGLKAMKMVNGKTVCTDEHCWITNFIFSDGSRSPKCMGYTHHVCDRCGFSMGGEMYAVRHFKPDTLFSGLKLRM
;
A
#
# COMPACT_ATOMS: atom_id res chain seq x y z
N MET A 1 -21.95 -7.35 5.68
CA MET A 1 -21.15 -8.58 5.83
C MET A 1 -21.37 -9.61 4.70
N GLN A 2 -22.62 -10.01 4.38
CA GLN A 2 -22.90 -11.03 3.35
C GLN A 2 -22.31 -10.69 1.97
N ALA A 3 -22.51 -9.47 1.48
CA ALA A 3 -21.98 -9.04 0.19
C ALA A 3 -20.44 -9.10 0.15
N ILE A 4 -19.77 -8.76 1.25
CA ILE A 4 -18.28 -8.86 1.34
C ILE A 4 -17.85 -10.33 1.26
N ARG A 5 -18.56 -11.25 1.90
CA ARG A 5 -18.28 -12.69 1.82
C ARG A 5 -18.40 -13.20 0.38
N GLU A 6 -19.46 -12.85 -0.31
CA GLU A 6 -19.72 -13.27 -1.69
C GLU A 6 -18.60 -12.78 -2.64
N GLU A 7 -18.15 -11.52 -2.48
CA GLU A 7 -17.05 -10.96 -3.23
C GLU A 7 -15.71 -11.68 -2.96
N LEU A 8 -15.41 -11.94 -1.69
CA LEU A 8 -14.18 -12.66 -1.31
C LEU A 8 -14.18 -14.10 -1.84
N GLU A 9 -15.29 -14.83 -1.69
CA GLU A 9 -15.41 -16.19 -2.21
C GLU A 9 -15.26 -16.24 -3.72
N ASP A 10 -15.81 -15.27 -4.44
CA ASP A 10 -15.71 -15.20 -5.89
C ASP A 10 -14.27 -14.87 -6.33
N CYS A 11 -13.61 -13.91 -5.69
CA CYS A 11 -12.19 -13.65 -5.91
C CYS A 11 -11.32 -14.88 -5.62
N TYR A 12 -11.62 -15.61 -4.55
CA TYR A 12 -10.91 -16.83 -4.21
C TYR A 12 -11.09 -17.92 -5.28
N LYS A 13 -12.31 -18.09 -5.81
CA LYS A 13 -12.61 -19.01 -6.94
C LYS A 13 -11.86 -18.61 -8.21
N MET A 14 -11.68 -17.31 -8.48
CA MET A 14 -10.87 -16.81 -9.59
C MET A 14 -9.36 -17.05 -9.42
N GLY A 15 -8.90 -17.50 -8.26
CA GLY A 15 -7.51 -17.78 -7.98
C GLY A 15 -6.79 -16.79 -7.08
N SER A 16 -7.45 -15.74 -6.59
CA SER A 16 -6.85 -14.81 -5.62
C SER A 16 -6.49 -15.54 -4.33
N ARG A 17 -5.32 -15.24 -3.78
CA ARG A 17 -4.82 -15.81 -2.52
C ARG A 17 -4.30 -14.74 -1.56
N PHE A 18 -4.20 -13.52 -2.04
CA PHE A 18 -3.83 -12.34 -1.29
C PHE A 18 -4.98 -11.35 -1.38
N VAL A 19 -5.29 -10.69 -0.28
CA VAL A 19 -6.28 -9.61 -0.24
C VAL A 19 -5.71 -8.44 0.55
N ASP A 20 -5.90 -7.23 0.03
CA ASP A 20 -5.62 -5.99 0.74
C ASP A 20 -6.94 -5.23 0.91
N PHE A 21 -7.32 -5.00 2.15
CA PHE A 21 -8.46 -4.16 2.47
C PHE A 21 -7.98 -2.72 2.54
N GLU A 22 -8.43 -1.95 1.57
CA GLU A 22 -8.21 -0.51 1.49
C GLU A 22 -9.56 0.21 1.68
N GLY A 23 -9.56 1.49 1.59
CA GLY A 23 -10.80 2.27 1.61
C GLY A 23 -10.56 3.65 2.20
N GLY A 24 -11.60 4.32 2.69
CA GLY A 24 -11.46 5.58 3.41
C GLY A 24 -10.66 5.39 4.70
N GLU A 25 -11.26 4.76 5.70
CA GLU A 25 -10.61 4.29 6.92
C GLU A 25 -11.34 3.04 7.43
N LEU A 26 -10.67 1.92 7.42
CA LEU A 26 -11.24 0.61 7.71
C LEU A 26 -11.78 0.48 9.14
N TYR A 27 -11.14 1.14 10.10
CA TYR A 27 -11.54 1.09 11.50
C TYR A 27 -12.82 1.88 11.81
N LEU A 28 -13.34 2.63 10.83
CA LEU A 28 -14.67 3.24 10.90
C LEU A 28 -15.79 2.30 10.45
N TRP A 29 -15.44 1.23 9.69
CA TRP A 29 -16.42 0.30 9.18
C TRP A 29 -17.06 -0.50 10.33
N LYS A 30 -18.37 -0.57 10.33
CA LYS A 30 -19.17 -1.37 11.26
C LYS A 30 -20.35 -1.97 10.53
N ASP A 31 -20.75 -3.17 10.97
CA ASP A 31 -21.97 -3.86 10.55
C ASP A 31 -22.62 -4.49 11.78
N GLN A 32 -23.78 -5.08 11.63
CA GLN A 32 -24.48 -5.79 12.71
C GLN A 32 -25.02 -7.13 12.22
N THR A 33 -24.90 -8.14 13.07
CA THR A 33 -25.59 -9.41 12.87
C THR A 33 -27.08 -9.27 13.18
N ALA A 34 -27.88 -10.24 12.74
CA ALA A 34 -29.35 -10.25 13.00
C ALA A 34 -29.72 -10.28 14.50
N ASP A 35 -28.83 -10.79 15.34
CA ASP A 35 -28.96 -10.80 16.80
C ASP A 35 -28.37 -9.59 17.50
N GLY A 36 -27.92 -8.58 16.73
CA GLY A 36 -27.46 -7.28 17.20
C GLY A 36 -25.97 -7.20 17.63
N LYS A 37 -25.16 -8.26 17.38
CA LYS A 37 -23.72 -8.17 17.60
C LYS A 37 -23.11 -7.20 16.61
N THR A 38 -22.31 -6.25 17.09
CA THR A 38 -21.53 -5.35 16.23
C THR A 38 -20.33 -6.10 15.64
N LEU A 39 -20.15 -5.94 14.34
CA LEU A 39 -19.03 -6.46 13.57
C LEU A 39 -18.10 -5.31 13.21
N ASP A 40 -16.79 -5.61 13.09
CA ASP A 40 -15.78 -4.66 12.67
C ASP A 40 -14.82 -5.27 11.61
N ILE A 41 -13.76 -4.53 11.28
CA ILE A 41 -12.81 -4.97 10.25
C ILE A 41 -12.14 -6.31 10.60
N ASN A 42 -11.96 -6.65 11.87
CA ASN A 42 -11.39 -7.93 12.25
C ASN A 42 -12.31 -9.10 11.88
N ASP A 43 -13.64 -8.93 11.98
CA ASP A 43 -14.58 -9.96 11.52
C ASP A 43 -14.48 -10.18 9.99
N VAL A 44 -14.13 -9.15 9.21
CA VAL A 44 -13.87 -9.26 7.76
C VAL A 44 -12.54 -9.96 7.48
N ILE A 45 -11.51 -9.63 8.24
CA ILE A 45 -10.17 -10.26 8.14
C ILE A 45 -10.29 -11.75 8.48
N ASP A 46 -10.95 -12.09 9.57
CA ASP A 46 -11.16 -13.47 9.98
C ASP A 46 -11.94 -14.26 8.92
N MET A 47 -12.97 -13.66 8.33
CA MET A 47 -13.71 -14.25 7.21
C MET A 47 -12.80 -14.53 6.01
N ALA A 48 -11.89 -13.62 5.65
CA ALA A 48 -10.96 -13.85 4.58
C ALA A 48 -10.01 -15.02 4.87
N HIS A 49 -9.52 -15.15 6.12
CA HIS A 49 -8.73 -16.31 6.55
C HIS A 49 -9.55 -17.61 6.50
N GLU A 50 -10.82 -17.59 6.94
CA GLU A 50 -11.72 -18.75 6.88
C GLU A 50 -11.95 -19.23 5.43
N ILE A 51 -12.06 -18.30 4.45
CA ILE A 51 -12.20 -18.63 3.03
C ILE A 51 -10.90 -19.26 2.48
N GLY A 52 -9.76 -18.97 3.09
CA GLY A 52 -8.48 -19.57 2.75
C GLY A 52 -7.47 -18.63 2.08
N PHE A 53 -7.66 -17.32 2.16
CA PHE A 53 -6.63 -16.37 1.73
C PHE A 53 -5.34 -16.59 2.53
N TRP A 54 -4.20 -16.54 1.85
CA TRP A 54 -2.89 -16.83 2.44
C TRP A 54 -2.27 -15.64 3.14
N ASN A 55 -2.65 -14.46 2.73
CA ASN A 55 -2.19 -13.21 3.32
C ASN A 55 -3.31 -12.18 3.21
N VAL A 56 -3.70 -11.66 4.35
CA VAL A 56 -4.73 -10.64 4.50
C VAL A 56 -4.07 -9.37 5.04
N THR A 57 -4.03 -8.33 4.23
CA THR A 57 -3.44 -7.05 4.58
C THR A 57 -4.50 -5.99 4.77
N ILE A 58 -4.14 -4.95 5.50
CA ILE A 58 -4.95 -3.75 5.66
C ILE A 58 -4.14 -2.50 5.37
N THR A 59 -4.78 -1.51 4.77
CA THR A 59 -4.22 -0.17 4.58
C THR A 59 -5.03 0.85 5.39
N THR A 60 -4.38 1.55 6.32
CA THR A 60 -5.00 2.57 7.19
C THR A 60 -4.28 3.91 7.10
N ASN A 61 -5.02 5.00 7.29
CA ASN A 61 -4.42 6.33 7.45
C ASN A 61 -3.82 6.55 8.85
N ALA A 62 -3.94 5.57 9.75
CA ALA A 62 -3.47 5.60 11.14
C ALA A 62 -4.01 6.78 11.97
N GLN A 63 -5.16 7.35 11.61
CA GLN A 63 -5.80 8.38 12.42
C GLN A 63 -6.59 7.77 13.59
N LEU A 64 -6.84 6.47 13.55
CA LEU A 64 -7.42 5.65 14.62
C LEU A 64 -6.42 4.59 15.09
N PRO A 65 -6.52 4.12 16.36
CA PRO A 65 -5.73 2.99 16.84
C PRO A 65 -6.02 1.71 16.05
N PHE A 66 -4.97 0.96 15.72
CA PHE A 66 -5.08 -0.32 15.01
C PHE A 66 -4.42 -1.49 15.77
N VAL A 67 -4.18 -1.32 17.06
CA VAL A 67 -3.78 -2.40 17.98
C VAL A 67 -4.91 -3.42 18.08
N GLY A 68 -4.57 -4.70 18.02
CA GLY A 68 -5.54 -5.80 18.02
C GLY A 68 -6.05 -6.18 16.63
N THR A 69 -5.44 -5.68 15.56
CA THR A 69 -5.74 -6.16 14.20
C THR A 69 -5.37 -7.62 14.03
N HIS A 70 -6.22 -8.37 13.30
CA HIS A 70 -6.00 -9.76 12.94
C HIS A 70 -5.27 -9.92 11.59
N ALA A 71 -4.93 -8.81 10.94
CA ALA A 71 -4.25 -8.82 9.64
C ALA A 71 -2.84 -9.41 9.72
N ASP A 72 -2.40 -10.06 8.64
CA ASP A 72 -1.04 -10.59 8.49
C ASP A 72 -0.01 -9.49 8.25
N GLN A 73 -0.43 -8.33 7.71
CA GLN A 73 0.40 -7.17 7.46
C GLN A 73 -0.41 -5.89 7.53
N VAL A 74 0.21 -4.83 8.02
CA VAL A 74 -0.42 -3.50 8.13
C VAL A 74 0.35 -2.51 7.25
N TRP A 75 -0.38 -1.83 6.38
CA TRP A 75 0.10 -0.68 5.63
C TRP A 75 -0.41 0.61 6.27
N VAL A 76 0.51 1.54 6.49
CA VAL A 76 0.18 2.87 7.01
C VAL A 76 0.48 3.91 5.94
N SER A 77 -0.52 4.69 5.57
CA SER A 77 -0.35 5.79 4.62
C SER A 77 0.42 6.95 5.26
N MET A 78 1.63 7.23 4.79
CA MET A 78 2.47 8.34 5.26
C MET A 78 3.06 9.09 4.07
N ASP A 79 2.65 10.34 3.88
CA ASP A 79 3.05 11.17 2.72
C ASP A 79 4.14 12.20 3.03
N GLY A 80 4.83 12.05 4.15
CA GLY A 80 5.91 12.93 4.59
C GLY A 80 6.12 12.90 6.09
N VAL A 81 7.02 13.73 6.59
CA VAL A 81 7.31 13.90 8.02
C VAL A 81 6.84 15.31 8.46
N GLY A 82 6.13 15.35 9.58
CA GLY A 82 5.66 16.63 10.15
C GLY A 82 4.69 17.37 9.24
N GLU A 83 4.99 18.63 8.96
CA GLU A 83 4.12 19.50 8.16
C GLU A 83 3.89 18.99 6.73
N TRP A 84 4.84 18.30 6.13
CA TRP A 84 4.68 17.68 4.81
C TRP A 84 3.57 16.64 4.75
N HIS A 85 3.41 15.86 5.81
CA HIS A 85 2.30 14.93 5.95
C HIS A 85 1.00 15.66 6.24
N ASP A 86 1.06 16.64 7.16
CA ASP A 86 -0.11 17.40 7.59
C ASP A 86 -0.72 18.24 6.46
N GLU A 87 0.10 18.73 5.53
CA GLU A 87 -0.38 19.47 4.34
C GLU A 87 -1.30 18.62 3.45
N ILE A 88 -1.00 17.32 3.34
CA ILE A 88 -1.77 16.38 2.51
C ILE A 88 -2.93 15.76 3.30
N ARG A 89 -2.68 15.38 4.57
CA ARG A 89 -3.60 14.57 5.38
C ARG A 89 -4.35 15.36 6.46
N GLY A 90 -4.08 16.64 6.60
CA GLY A 90 -4.69 17.53 7.57
C GLY A 90 -3.88 17.71 8.84
N LYS A 91 -4.04 18.87 9.45
CA LYS A 91 -3.28 19.32 10.61
C LYS A 91 -3.29 18.33 11.77
N GLY A 92 -2.10 18.00 12.27
CA GLY A 92 -1.88 17.07 13.38
C GLY A 92 -2.02 15.59 12.99
N ALA A 93 -2.18 15.28 11.70
CA ALA A 93 -2.27 13.90 11.22
C ALA A 93 -0.98 13.13 11.49
N PHE A 94 0.19 13.76 11.32
CA PHE A 94 1.47 13.12 11.56
C PHE A 94 1.69 12.73 13.03
N GLU A 95 1.29 13.57 13.96
CA GLU A 95 1.42 13.27 15.38
C GLU A 95 0.50 12.11 15.80
N ARG A 96 -0.73 12.05 15.26
CA ARG A 96 -1.64 10.90 15.48
C ARG A 96 -1.06 9.61 14.90
N LEU A 97 -0.55 9.66 13.67
CA LEU A 97 0.13 8.54 13.02
C LEU A 97 1.30 8.01 13.87
N LYS A 98 2.22 8.87 14.32
CA LYS A 98 3.33 8.47 15.19
C LYS A 98 2.85 7.80 16.48
N LYS A 99 1.84 8.40 17.12
CA LYS A 99 1.25 7.85 18.35
C LYS A 99 0.72 6.45 18.13
N HIS A 100 -0.05 6.23 17.07
CA HIS A 100 -0.67 4.92 16.83
C HIS A 100 0.34 3.86 16.36
N ILE A 101 1.36 4.24 15.59
CA ILE A 101 2.50 3.37 15.28
C ILE A 101 3.21 2.92 16.56
N ALA A 102 3.52 3.85 17.48
CA ALA A 102 4.18 3.52 18.74
C ALA A 102 3.30 2.61 19.62
N GLN A 103 2.00 2.87 19.69
CA GLN A 103 1.05 2.01 20.41
C GLN A 103 1.00 0.61 19.82
N TYR A 104 0.89 0.48 18.50
CA TYR A 104 0.90 -0.80 17.80
C TYR A 104 2.18 -1.57 18.11
N GLY A 105 3.35 -0.96 17.91
CA GLY A 105 4.63 -1.61 18.16
C GLY A 105 4.83 -2.07 19.61
N ALA A 106 4.28 -1.34 20.57
CA ALA A 106 4.40 -1.68 22.00
C ALA A 106 3.40 -2.75 22.47
N ALA A 107 2.19 -2.78 21.88
CA ALA A 107 1.08 -3.55 22.43
C ALA A 107 0.60 -4.71 21.56
N GLN A 108 0.80 -4.68 20.24
CA GLN A 108 0.23 -5.69 19.32
C GLN A 108 0.63 -7.12 19.68
N LYS A 109 1.93 -7.38 19.90
CA LYS A 109 2.42 -8.71 20.28
C LYS A 109 1.83 -9.18 21.62
N LYS A 110 1.63 -8.26 22.56
CA LYS A 110 1.03 -8.58 23.87
C LYS A 110 -0.43 -8.96 23.73
N VAL A 111 -1.16 -8.28 22.84
CA VAL A 111 -2.62 -8.51 22.63
C VAL A 111 -2.86 -9.76 21.80
N MET A 112 -2.12 -9.91 20.69
CA MET A 112 -2.35 -10.94 19.68
C MET A 112 -1.38 -12.14 19.74
N GLY A 113 -0.38 -12.10 20.62
CA GLY A 113 0.68 -13.12 20.65
C GLY A 113 1.77 -12.97 19.58
N HIS A 114 1.50 -12.24 18.52
CA HIS A 114 2.42 -11.90 17.42
C HIS A 114 2.28 -10.44 17.00
N LYS A 115 3.23 -9.94 16.23
CA LYS A 115 3.17 -8.63 15.59
C LYS A 115 3.26 -8.83 14.09
N ALA A 116 2.21 -8.50 13.36
CA ALA A 116 2.27 -8.43 11.92
C ALA A 116 3.24 -7.30 11.48
N PRO A 117 3.98 -7.47 10.37
CA PRO A 117 4.84 -6.41 9.83
C PRO A 117 4.07 -5.12 9.61
N LEU A 118 4.68 -3.99 10.01
CA LEU A 118 4.15 -2.66 9.77
C LEU A 118 4.93 -2.00 8.64
N CYS A 119 4.27 -1.70 7.55
CA CYS A 119 4.86 -1.08 6.38
C CYS A 119 4.29 0.31 6.14
N VAL A 120 5.13 1.23 5.72
CA VAL A 120 4.69 2.54 5.25
C VAL A 120 4.42 2.49 3.75
N ASN A 121 3.27 3.01 3.35
CA ASN A 121 2.93 3.30 1.96
C ASN A 121 3.01 4.82 1.74
N MET A 122 3.96 5.26 0.89
CA MET A 122 4.16 6.68 0.58
C MET A 122 3.84 6.93 -0.89
N VAL A 123 3.02 7.96 -1.16
CA VAL A 123 2.79 8.47 -2.51
C VAL A 123 3.52 9.80 -2.69
N VAL A 124 4.55 9.79 -3.54
CA VAL A 124 5.34 10.99 -3.85
C VAL A 124 4.65 11.78 -4.96
N ASN A 125 4.46 13.08 -4.71
CA ASN A 125 3.83 14.02 -5.63
C ASN A 125 4.54 15.40 -5.59
N CYS A 126 4.03 16.40 -6.30
CA CYS A 126 4.66 17.72 -6.38
C CYS A 126 4.67 18.48 -5.04
N LEU A 127 3.82 18.13 -4.07
CA LEU A 127 3.78 18.77 -2.75
C LEU A 127 4.85 18.22 -1.81
N ASN A 128 5.14 16.90 -1.86
CA ASN A 128 5.94 16.24 -0.84
C ASN A 128 7.30 15.68 -1.31
N TYR A 129 7.63 15.71 -2.60
CA TYR A 129 8.84 15.08 -3.15
C TYR A 129 10.14 15.52 -2.47
N LYS A 130 10.21 16.75 -1.97
CA LYS A 130 11.38 17.30 -1.26
C LYS A 130 11.60 16.63 0.10
N ASN A 131 10.58 16.01 0.67
CA ASN A 131 10.68 15.34 1.97
C ASN A 131 10.94 13.83 1.87
N LEU A 132 11.19 13.28 0.69
CA LEU A 132 11.44 11.84 0.51
C LEU A 132 12.56 11.34 1.43
N GLU A 133 13.67 12.05 1.54
CA GLU A 133 14.80 11.64 2.41
C GLU A 133 14.41 11.66 3.88
N GLY A 134 13.69 12.69 4.32
CA GLY A 134 13.17 12.76 5.69
C GLY A 134 12.25 11.59 6.01
N SER A 135 11.42 11.18 5.07
CA SER A 135 10.54 10.00 5.22
C SER A 135 11.33 8.70 5.31
N LEU A 136 12.37 8.53 4.49
CA LEU A 136 13.25 7.36 4.54
C LEU A 136 14.02 7.26 5.87
N GLU A 137 14.52 8.38 6.39
CA GLU A 137 15.20 8.43 7.69
C GLU A 137 14.23 8.16 8.85
N PHE A 138 13.01 8.69 8.78
CA PHE A 138 11.99 8.42 9.79
C PHE A 138 11.68 6.92 9.87
N VAL A 139 11.47 6.27 8.73
CA VAL A 139 11.21 4.82 8.67
C VAL A 139 12.41 4.02 9.18
N ARG A 140 13.62 4.36 8.73
CA ARG A 140 14.85 3.67 9.13
C ARG A 140 15.11 3.76 10.64
N SER A 141 14.83 4.91 11.23
CA SER A 141 15.08 5.17 12.67
C SER A 141 13.95 4.67 13.58
N ASN A 142 12.78 4.34 13.03
CA ASN A 142 11.63 3.91 13.83
C ASN A 142 11.64 2.39 14.05
N PRO A 143 11.80 1.90 15.30
CA PRO A 143 11.91 0.48 15.59
C PRO A 143 10.60 -0.30 15.39
N HIS A 144 9.50 0.37 15.12
CA HIS A 144 8.18 -0.24 14.95
C HIS A 144 7.78 -0.40 13.48
N ILE A 145 8.52 0.23 12.56
CA ILE A 145 8.27 0.17 11.12
C ILE A 145 9.28 -0.77 10.47
N ASP A 146 8.78 -1.73 9.72
CA ASP A 146 9.61 -2.74 9.09
C ASP A 146 10.12 -2.31 7.72
N GLN A 147 9.27 -1.65 6.91
CA GLN A 147 9.62 -1.26 5.53
C GLN A 147 8.81 -0.04 5.05
N ILE A 148 9.27 0.55 3.94
CA ILE A 148 8.53 1.56 3.18
C ILE A 148 8.41 1.13 1.72
N SER A 149 7.18 1.20 1.17
CA SER A 149 6.91 1.18 -0.27
C SER A 149 6.72 2.59 -0.77
N VAL A 150 7.43 2.95 -1.82
CA VAL A 150 7.32 4.27 -2.44
C VAL A 150 6.60 4.16 -3.77
N ASN A 151 5.50 4.86 -3.87
CA ASN A 151 4.73 5.08 -5.09
C ASN A 151 4.93 6.51 -5.56
N PHE A 152 4.62 6.78 -6.82
CA PHE A 152 4.49 8.13 -7.34
C PHE A 152 3.02 8.42 -7.65
N HIS A 153 2.63 9.67 -7.57
CA HIS A 153 1.27 10.04 -7.92
C HIS A 153 0.93 9.62 -9.35
N THR A 154 -0.20 8.93 -9.49
CA THR A 154 -0.77 8.57 -10.80
C THR A 154 -1.77 9.67 -11.17
N PRO A 155 -1.62 10.33 -12.31
CA PRO A 155 -2.40 11.53 -12.63
C PRO A 155 -3.82 11.15 -13.06
N PHE A 156 -4.72 11.07 -12.12
CA PHE A 156 -6.16 11.02 -12.41
C PHE A 156 -6.66 12.41 -12.81
N ALA A 157 -7.74 12.48 -13.59
CA ALA A 157 -8.25 13.73 -14.15
C ALA A 157 -8.48 14.86 -13.11
N GLU A 158 -8.84 14.47 -11.88
CA GLU A 158 -9.17 15.40 -10.79
C GLU A 158 -7.94 15.83 -9.98
N THR A 159 -6.77 15.22 -10.23
CA THR A 159 -5.53 15.41 -9.46
C THR A 159 -4.29 15.50 -10.35
N GLU A 160 -4.46 15.89 -11.61
CA GLU A 160 -3.38 16.01 -12.60
C GLU A 160 -2.28 16.99 -12.12
N GLU A 161 -2.66 18.03 -11.39
CA GLU A 161 -1.74 19.04 -10.85
C GLU A 161 -0.76 18.47 -9.81
N LEU A 162 -1.05 17.31 -9.25
CA LEU A 162 -0.16 16.62 -8.30
C LEU A 162 0.91 15.78 -9.01
N PHE A 163 0.79 15.64 -10.33
CA PHE A 163 1.74 14.84 -11.10
C PHE A 163 3.14 15.43 -11.06
N LEU A 164 4.11 14.58 -10.82
CA LEU A 164 5.50 14.99 -10.71
C LEU A 164 6.16 15.01 -12.08
N ASP A 165 6.94 16.07 -12.34
CA ASP A 165 7.75 16.16 -13.54
C ASP A 165 8.57 14.87 -13.74
N PRO A 166 8.61 14.30 -14.97
CA PRO A 166 9.30 13.05 -15.27
C PRO A 166 10.79 13.05 -14.91
N ASP A 167 11.50 14.15 -15.08
CA ASP A 167 12.92 14.23 -14.77
C ASP A 167 13.15 14.25 -13.26
N ILE A 168 12.29 14.95 -12.52
CA ILE A 168 12.30 14.93 -11.05
C ILE A 168 11.99 13.52 -10.55
N ARG A 169 10.94 12.87 -11.07
CA ARG A 169 10.59 11.48 -10.73
C ARG A 169 11.76 10.53 -10.98
N ASN A 170 12.41 10.62 -12.14
CA ASN A 170 13.54 9.78 -12.48
C ASN A 170 14.72 9.99 -11.53
N ALA A 171 15.03 11.24 -11.20
CA ALA A 171 16.08 11.56 -10.23
C ALA A 171 15.77 11.00 -8.82
N LEU A 172 14.53 11.05 -8.39
CA LEU A 172 14.10 10.46 -7.11
C LEU A 172 14.20 8.93 -7.13
N ILE A 173 13.87 8.28 -8.24
CA ILE A 173 14.06 6.83 -8.40
C ILE A 173 15.56 6.47 -8.29
N ASP A 174 16.45 7.23 -8.94
CA ASP A 174 17.89 7.01 -8.81
C ASP A 174 18.37 7.20 -7.36
N LYS A 175 17.80 8.16 -6.66
CA LYS A 175 18.05 8.37 -5.24
C LYS A 175 17.56 7.17 -4.40
N LEU A 176 16.35 6.68 -4.62
CA LEU A 176 15.80 5.49 -3.96
C LEU A 176 16.68 4.25 -4.17
N LEU A 177 17.15 4.03 -5.40
CA LEU A 177 18.06 2.93 -5.71
C LEU A 177 19.37 3.03 -4.88
N LYS A 178 19.94 4.23 -4.74
CA LYS A 178 21.13 4.47 -3.90
C LYS A 178 20.86 4.24 -2.41
N TYR A 179 19.71 4.69 -1.89
CA TYR A 179 19.33 4.46 -0.49
C TYR A 179 19.12 2.98 -0.22
N LYS A 180 18.45 2.26 -1.12
CA LYS A 180 18.27 0.82 -1.02
C LYS A 180 19.61 0.07 -1.00
N GLN A 181 20.58 0.47 -1.83
CA GLN A 181 21.95 -0.08 -1.81
C GLN A 181 22.66 0.17 -0.48
N LYS A 182 22.36 1.26 0.21
CA LYS A 182 22.88 1.59 1.55
C LYS A 182 22.13 0.85 2.69
N GLY A 183 21.20 -0.05 2.36
CA GLY A 183 20.49 -0.86 3.35
C GLY A 183 19.26 -0.18 3.97
N TYR A 184 18.73 0.88 3.38
CA TYR A 184 17.45 1.44 3.82
C TYR A 184 16.32 0.43 3.57
N PRO A 185 15.30 0.35 4.46
CA PRO A 185 14.26 -0.66 4.39
C PRO A 185 13.21 -0.34 3.31
N ILE A 186 13.65 -0.15 2.07
CA ILE A 186 12.80 0.12 0.92
C ILE A 186 12.30 -1.22 0.36
N MET A 187 10.99 -1.42 0.34
CA MET A 187 10.35 -2.66 -0.13
C MET A 187 10.47 -2.83 -1.64
N ASN A 188 10.24 -1.75 -2.40
CA ASN A 188 10.30 -1.80 -3.87
C ASN A 188 11.57 -2.50 -4.35
N SER A 189 11.44 -3.44 -5.28
CA SER A 189 12.59 -4.11 -5.89
C SER A 189 13.43 -3.15 -6.74
N TYR A 190 14.69 -3.47 -6.99
CA TYR A 190 15.54 -2.65 -7.89
C TYR A 190 14.95 -2.60 -9.30
N SER A 191 14.45 -3.72 -9.79
CA SER A 191 13.86 -3.81 -11.13
C SER A 191 12.51 -3.12 -11.19
N GLY A 192 11.68 -3.22 -10.13
CA GLY A 192 10.42 -2.49 -10.01
C GLY A 192 10.62 -0.99 -10.03
N LEU A 193 11.56 -0.46 -9.22
CA LEU A 193 11.90 0.97 -9.23
C LEU A 193 12.37 1.45 -10.61
N LYS A 194 13.23 0.67 -11.28
CA LYS A 194 13.70 1.02 -12.64
C LYS A 194 12.56 1.05 -13.65
N ALA A 195 11.58 0.12 -13.53
CA ALA A 195 10.42 0.06 -14.41
C ALA A 195 9.47 1.25 -14.20
N MET A 196 9.50 1.88 -13.04
CA MET A 196 8.72 3.09 -12.75
C MET A 196 9.32 4.37 -13.35
N LYS A 197 10.54 4.34 -13.92
CA LYS A 197 11.12 5.49 -14.61
C LYS A 197 10.35 5.82 -15.87
N MET A 198 10.36 7.10 -16.22
CA MET A 198 9.68 7.61 -17.40
C MET A 198 10.68 7.92 -18.53
N VAL A 199 10.36 7.49 -19.73
CA VAL A 199 11.10 7.81 -20.96
C VAL A 199 10.12 8.48 -21.92
N ASN A 200 10.43 9.66 -22.39
CA ASN A 200 9.53 10.47 -23.23
C ASN A 200 8.14 10.66 -22.56
N GLY A 201 8.13 10.90 -21.25
CA GLY A 201 6.91 11.12 -20.47
C GLY A 201 6.06 9.88 -20.20
N LYS A 202 6.56 8.67 -20.50
CA LYS A 202 5.83 7.42 -20.32
C LYS A 202 6.63 6.40 -19.52
N THR A 203 5.94 5.60 -18.71
CA THR A 203 6.52 4.42 -18.07
C THR A 203 6.48 3.22 -19.01
N VAL A 204 7.24 2.17 -18.70
CA VAL A 204 7.14 0.88 -19.39
C VAL A 204 5.91 0.06 -18.96
N CYS A 205 5.19 0.53 -17.95
CA CYS A 205 3.99 -0.13 -17.47
C CYS A 205 2.86 0.03 -18.48
N THR A 206 2.24 -1.08 -18.84
CA THR A 206 1.03 -1.14 -19.66
C THR A 206 -0.04 -1.89 -18.90
N ASP A 207 -1.26 -1.80 -19.37
CA ASP A 207 -2.38 -2.55 -18.80
C ASP A 207 -2.18 -4.08 -18.82
N GLU A 208 -1.34 -4.58 -19.72
CA GLU A 208 -1.00 -6.01 -19.81
C GLU A 208 -0.21 -6.53 -18.60
N HIS A 209 0.48 -5.68 -17.85
CA HIS A 209 1.28 -6.10 -16.70
C HIS A 209 0.44 -6.32 -15.44
N CYS A 210 -0.70 -5.65 -15.29
CA CYS A 210 -1.54 -5.68 -14.09
C CYS A 210 -2.74 -6.65 -14.18
N TRP A 211 -2.63 -7.71 -14.97
CA TRP A 211 -3.71 -8.69 -15.19
C TRP A 211 -4.00 -9.62 -14.01
N ILE A 212 -3.12 -9.67 -13.02
CA ILE A 212 -3.27 -10.57 -11.86
C ILE A 212 -4.03 -9.94 -10.70
N THR A 213 -4.46 -8.68 -10.80
CA THR A 213 -5.21 -7.98 -9.76
C THR A 213 -6.68 -7.87 -10.12
N ASN A 214 -7.54 -8.18 -9.14
CA ASN A 214 -8.95 -7.79 -9.16
C ASN A 214 -9.09 -6.57 -8.24
N PHE A 215 -9.72 -5.52 -8.71
CA PHE A 215 -9.99 -4.33 -7.92
C PHE A 215 -11.49 -4.18 -7.74
N ILE A 216 -11.93 -4.14 -6.49
CA ILE A 216 -13.34 -3.98 -6.13
C ILE A 216 -13.49 -2.59 -5.52
N PHE A 217 -14.37 -1.77 -6.10
CA PHE A 217 -14.68 -0.44 -5.61
C PHE A 217 -15.67 -0.50 -4.45
N SER A 218 -15.79 0.61 -3.73
CA SER A 218 -16.69 0.72 -2.57
C SER A 218 -18.18 0.55 -2.90
N ASP A 219 -18.57 0.74 -4.15
CA ASP A 219 -19.93 0.52 -4.68
C ASP A 219 -20.18 -0.94 -5.12
N GLY A 220 -19.19 -1.82 -4.95
CA GLY A 220 -19.24 -3.21 -5.40
C GLY A 220 -18.93 -3.43 -6.88
N SER A 221 -18.70 -2.36 -7.65
CA SER A 221 -18.24 -2.52 -9.03
C SER A 221 -16.80 -3.04 -9.08
N ARG A 222 -16.46 -3.73 -10.17
CA ARG A 222 -15.13 -4.35 -10.33
C ARG A 222 -14.37 -3.75 -11.50
N SER A 223 -13.07 -3.57 -11.33
CA SER A 223 -12.14 -3.46 -12.45
C SER A 223 -11.43 -4.80 -12.64
N PRO A 224 -11.32 -5.31 -13.86
CA PRO A 224 -10.59 -6.55 -14.15
C PRO A 224 -9.08 -6.41 -13.98
N LYS A 225 -8.61 -5.21 -13.71
CA LYS A 225 -7.23 -4.82 -13.46
C LYS A 225 -7.19 -3.77 -12.34
N CYS A 226 -6.16 -2.98 -12.25
CA CYS A 226 -6.07 -1.92 -11.25
C CYS A 226 -6.89 -0.67 -11.63
N MET A 227 -7.04 0.25 -10.69
CA MET A 227 -7.72 1.54 -10.88
C MET A 227 -7.10 2.37 -12.02
N GLY A 228 -5.77 2.34 -12.20
CA GLY A 228 -5.10 3.06 -13.30
C GLY A 228 -5.54 2.60 -14.69
N TYR A 229 -5.90 1.33 -14.85
CA TYR A 229 -6.48 0.82 -16.09
C TYR A 229 -7.84 1.45 -16.38
N THR A 230 -8.72 1.49 -15.38
CA THR A 230 -10.07 2.08 -15.51
C THR A 230 -10.01 3.56 -15.92
N HIS A 231 -8.99 4.28 -15.48
CA HIS A 231 -8.79 5.70 -15.80
C HIS A 231 -7.86 5.95 -16.99
N HIS A 232 -7.42 4.93 -17.72
CA HIS A 232 -6.56 5.02 -18.90
C HIS A 232 -5.23 5.77 -18.68
N VAL A 233 -4.62 5.65 -17.49
CA VAL A 233 -3.39 6.35 -17.12
C VAL A 233 -2.16 5.42 -16.94
N CYS A 234 -2.21 4.23 -17.53
CA CYS A 234 -1.16 3.22 -17.38
C CYS A 234 0.21 3.70 -17.86
N ASP A 235 0.28 4.50 -18.91
CA ASP A 235 1.54 5.03 -19.45
C ASP A 235 2.19 6.08 -18.55
N ARG A 236 1.44 6.62 -17.58
CA ARG A 236 1.93 7.55 -16.55
C ARG A 236 1.83 6.98 -15.13
N CYS A 237 1.61 5.67 -15.04
CA CYS A 237 1.40 4.97 -13.78
C CYS A 237 2.51 5.24 -12.75
N GLY A 238 2.11 5.56 -11.55
CA GLY A 238 2.98 5.79 -10.39
C GLY A 238 2.92 4.66 -9.35
N PHE A 239 2.05 3.68 -9.52
CA PHE A 239 1.93 2.57 -8.58
C PHE A 239 3.16 1.66 -8.61
N SER A 240 3.71 1.37 -7.45
CA SER A 240 4.80 0.41 -7.30
C SER A 240 4.42 -0.97 -7.85
N MET A 241 3.17 -1.38 -7.67
CA MET A 241 2.64 -2.63 -8.21
C MET A 241 2.86 -2.74 -9.72
N GLY A 242 2.65 -1.66 -10.50
CA GLY A 242 2.91 -1.67 -11.95
C GLY A 242 4.36 -2.01 -12.28
N GLY A 243 5.31 -1.39 -11.57
CA GLY A 243 6.74 -1.66 -11.73
C GLY A 243 7.13 -3.08 -11.31
N GLU A 244 6.60 -3.57 -10.19
CA GLU A 244 6.84 -4.93 -9.70
C GLU A 244 6.27 -5.98 -10.67
N MET A 245 5.05 -5.79 -11.16
CA MET A 245 4.43 -6.71 -12.12
C MET A 245 5.16 -6.73 -13.48
N TYR A 246 5.62 -5.58 -13.95
CA TYR A 246 6.51 -5.53 -15.12
C TYR A 246 7.76 -6.39 -14.88
N ALA A 247 8.42 -6.22 -13.73
CA ALA A 247 9.63 -6.94 -13.40
C ALA A 247 9.40 -8.46 -13.24
N VAL A 248 8.29 -8.86 -12.62
CA VAL A 248 7.87 -10.27 -12.50
C VAL A 248 7.68 -10.89 -13.90
N ARG A 249 6.93 -10.22 -14.78
CA ARG A 249 6.67 -10.70 -16.15
C ARG A 249 7.95 -10.86 -16.98
N HIS A 250 8.95 -10.04 -16.68
CA HIS A 250 10.27 -10.12 -17.34
C HIS A 250 11.30 -10.96 -16.56
N PHE A 251 10.83 -11.80 -15.63
CA PHE A 251 11.65 -12.74 -14.86
C PHE A 251 12.85 -12.08 -14.15
N LYS A 252 12.66 -10.86 -13.58
CA LYS A 252 13.73 -10.20 -12.85
C LYS A 252 13.94 -10.87 -11.49
N PRO A 253 15.14 -11.44 -11.21
CA PRO A 253 15.35 -12.24 -10.01
C PRO A 253 15.14 -11.50 -8.70
N ASP A 254 15.56 -10.23 -8.62
CA ASP A 254 15.43 -9.42 -7.42
C ASP A 254 13.97 -9.18 -7.02
N THR A 255 13.05 -9.08 -7.98
CA THR A 255 11.61 -8.95 -7.73
C THR A 255 11.01 -10.28 -7.28
N LEU A 256 11.38 -11.40 -7.91
CA LEU A 256 10.91 -12.71 -7.51
C LEU A 256 11.32 -13.06 -6.08
N PHE A 257 12.57 -12.76 -5.69
CA PHE A 257 13.04 -12.96 -4.33
C PHE A 257 12.40 -12.00 -3.32
N SER A 258 12.09 -10.76 -3.71
CA SER A 258 11.36 -9.81 -2.85
C SER A 258 9.95 -10.32 -2.53
N GLY A 259 9.24 -10.87 -3.51
CA GLY A 259 7.93 -11.48 -3.30
C GLY A 259 7.93 -12.68 -2.35
N LEU A 260 9.02 -13.48 -2.36
CA LEU A 260 9.16 -14.60 -1.43
C LEU A 260 9.40 -14.14 0.02
N LYS A 261 10.09 -13.01 0.23
CA LYS A 261 10.33 -12.44 1.57
C LYS A 261 9.07 -11.89 2.25
N LEU A 262 8.01 -11.64 1.52
CA LEU A 262 6.70 -11.26 2.09
C LEU A 262 6.00 -12.44 2.80
N ARG A 263 6.53 -13.64 2.69
CA ARG A 263 5.99 -14.88 3.28
C ARG A 263 6.79 -15.43 4.47
N MET A 264 7.96 -14.88 4.73
CA MET A 264 8.83 -15.30 5.83
C MET A 264 8.87 -14.28 6.94
#